data_cf5640bcaac617495a91e51ea7d8d12e
#
_entry.id   cf5640bcaac617495a91e51ea7d8d12e
#
_cell.length_a   1.000
_cell.length_b   1.000
_cell.length_c   1.000
_cell.angle_alpha   90.00
_cell.angle_beta   90.00
_cell.angle_gamma   90.00
#
_symmetry.space_group_name_H-M   'P 1'
#
loop_
_entity.id
_entity.type
_entity.pdbx_description
1 polymer ?
#
loop_
_entity_poly.entity_id
_entity_poly.type
_entity_poly.pdbx_seq_one_letter_code
_entity_poly.pdbx_strand_id
1 'polypeptide(L)' 'MTKVKFYSNQQLSEIEKNINEFLKKEEVKKLIDVKFVSIGQNDVDNYAALILYEENMNSSKEDPQIHE' A
#
# COMPACT_ATOMS: atom_id res chain seq x y z
N MET A 1 5.68 1.18 -14.09
CA MET A 1 6.32 0.06 -13.38
C MET A 1 5.41 -0.47 -12.29
N THR A 2 5.24 -1.76 -12.25
CA THR A 2 4.38 -2.38 -11.25
C THR A 2 5.08 -2.44 -9.90
N LYS A 3 4.39 -2.02 -8.87
CA LYS A 3 4.96 -2.00 -7.53
C LYS A 3 3.97 -2.57 -6.53
N VAL A 4 4.50 -2.83 -5.34
CA VAL A 4 3.73 -3.41 -4.25
C VAL A 4 3.86 -2.51 -3.04
N LYS A 5 2.74 -2.29 -2.36
CA LYS A 5 2.70 -1.56 -1.09
C LYS A 5 2.04 -2.45 -0.06
N PHE A 6 2.65 -2.57 1.10
CA PHE A 6 2.19 -3.47 2.14
C PHE A 6 1.82 -2.68 3.39
N TYR A 7 0.67 -2.99 3.95
CA TYR A 7 0.22 -2.44 5.22
C TYR A 7 -0.19 -3.56 6.16
N SER A 8 0.05 -3.36 7.44
CA SER A 8 -0.46 -4.28 8.44
C SER A 8 -0.82 -3.50 9.69
N ASN A 9 -1.85 -3.95 10.38
CA ASN A 9 -2.33 -3.29 11.57
C ASN A 9 -3.29 -4.22 12.29
N GLN A 10 -3.46 -4.01 13.59
CA GLN A 10 -4.45 -4.75 14.35
C GLN A 10 -5.85 -4.22 14.15
N GLN A 11 -5.97 -3.01 13.63
CA GLN A 11 -7.27 -2.39 13.41
C GLN A 11 -7.52 -2.27 11.92
N LEU A 12 -8.59 -2.88 11.49
CA LEU A 12 -8.97 -2.88 10.09
C LEU A 12 -9.22 -1.46 9.58
N SER A 13 -9.81 -0.62 10.43
CA SER A 13 -10.10 0.75 10.02
C SER A 13 -8.85 1.55 9.71
N GLU A 14 -7.75 1.25 10.41
CA GLU A 14 -6.49 1.93 10.12
C GLU A 14 -5.92 1.50 8.78
N ILE A 15 -6.06 0.23 8.45
CA ILE A 15 -5.60 -0.24 7.15
C ILE A 15 -6.40 0.42 6.05
N GLU A 16 -7.71 0.48 6.22
CA GLU A 16 -8.57 1.11 5.22
C GLU A 16 -8.18 2.58 5.01
N LYS A 17 -7.95 3.28 6.09
CA LYS A 17 -7.55 4.68 6.02
C LYS A 17 -6.23 4.84 5.27
N ASN A 18 -5.26 3.99 5.61
CA ASN A 18 -3.95 4.07 4.98
C ASN A 18 -4.01 3.76 3.50
N ILE A 19 -4.81 2.76 3.13
CA ILE A 19 -4.96 2.41 1.72
C ILE A 19 -5.59 3.56 0.96
N ASN A 20 -6.65 4.14 1.52
CA ASN A 20 -7.35 5.22 0.83
C ASN A 20 -6.44 6.44 0.65
N GLU A 21 -5.62 6.74 1.65
CA GLU A 21 -4.69 7.85 1.52
C GLU A 21 -3.61 7.55 0.50
N PHE A 22 -3.15 6.30 0.45
CA PHE A 22 -2.15 5.92 -0.52
C PHE A 22 -2.66 6.05 -1.95
N LEU A 23 -3.91 5.65 -2.17
CA LEU A 23 -4.47 5.68 -3.52
C LEU A 23 -4.69 7.08 -4.06
N LYS A 24 -4.63 8.08 -3.19
CA LYS A 24 -4.75 9.47 -3.62
C LYS A 24 -3.45 10.06 -4.10
N LYS A 25 -2.33 9.38 -3.90
CA LYS A 25 -1.03 9.92 -4.24
C LYS A 25 -0.81 9.90 -5.74
N GLU A 26 -0.05 10.87 -6.22
CA GLU A 26 0.24 10.97 -7.64
C GLU A 26 1.04 9.80 -8.17
N GLU A 27 1.79 9.16 -7.30
CA GLU A 27 2.63 8.04 -7.72
C GLU A 27 1.83 6.81 -8.09
N VAL A 28 0.55 6.77 -7.72
CA VAL A 28 -0.29 5.65 -8.07
C VAL A 28 -1.05 5.98 -9.35
N LYS A 29 -0.61 5.35 -10.44
CA LYS A 29 -1.26 5.57 -11.72
C LYS A 29 -2.50 4.71 -11.86
N LYS A 30 -2.42 3.47 -11.38
CA LYS A 30 -3.53 2.54 -11.55
C LYS A 30 -3.44 1.47 -10.49
N LEU A 31 -4.56 1.19 -9.85
CA LEU A 31 -4.67 0.08 -8.92
C LEU A 31 -4.90 -1.20 -9.71
N ILE A 32 -4.03 -2.18 -9.48
CA ILE A 32 -4.15 -3.44 -10.19
C ILE A 32 -4.88 -4.46 -9.33
N ASP A 33 -4.49 -4.60 -8.07
CA ASP A 33 -5.10 -5.60 -7.21
C ASP A 33 -4.84 -5.25 -5.75
N VAL A 34 -5.73 -5.71 -4.88
CA VAL A 34 -5.55 -5.60 -3.44
C VAL A 34 -5.83 -6.96 -2.86
N LYS A 35 -4.87 -7.48 -2.12
CA LYS A 35 -5.05 -8.73 -1.40
C LYS A 35 -5.10 -8.43 0.09
N PHE A 36 -6.00 -9.09 0.76
CA PHE A 36 -6.23 -8.83 2.16
C PHE A 36 -6.24 -10.15 2.91
N VAL A 37 -5.51 -10.20 4.03
CA VAL A 37 -5.50 -11.38 4.86
C VAL A 37 -5.69 -10.98 6.31
N SER A 38 -6.31 -11.86 7.07
CA SER A 38 -6.42 -11.66 8.50
C SER A 38 -5.62 -12.80 9.15
N ILE A 39 -4.78 -12.41 10.09
CA ILE A 39 -3.90 -13.35 10.77
C ILE A 39 -4.24 -13.31 12.25
N GLY A 40 -4.78 -14.41 12.76
CA GLY A 40 -5.09 -14.52 14.18
C GLY A 40 -4.00 -15.35 14.86
N GLN A 41 -3.50 -14.84 15.97
CA GLN A 41 -2.46 -15.53 16.69
C GLN A 41 -2.54 -15.15 18.17
N ASN A 42 -2.69 -16.14 19.02
CA ASN A 42 -2.74 -15.90 20.46
C ASN A 42 -3.83 -14.90 20.85
N ASP A 43 -5.01 -15.06 20.26
CA ASP A 43 -6.18 -14.22 20.52
C ASP A 43 -5.98 -12.77 20.09
N VAL A 44 -4.95 -12.52 19.30
CA VAL A 44 -4.72 -11.18 18.74
C VAL A 44 -4.95 -11.25 17.25
N ASP A 45 -5.84 -10.40 16.76
CA ASP A 45 -6.12 -10.33 15.33
C ASP A 45 -5.19 -9.31 14.70
N ASN A 46 -4.56 -9.71 13.62
CA ASN A 46 -3.78 -8.83 12.78
C ASN A 46 -4.30 -8.90 11.37
N TYR A 47 -4.24 -7.79 10.69
CA TYR A 47 -4.67 -7.71 9.31
C TYR A 47 -3.53 -7.20 8.46
N ALA A 48 -3.46 -7.68 7.25
CA ALA A 48 -2.44 -7.25 6.31
C ALA A 48 -3.07 -7.04 4.95
N ALA A 49 -2.64 -6.00 4.28
CA ALA A 49 -3.12 -5.71 2.93
C ALA A 49 -1.93 -5.51 2.01
N LEU A 50 -2.01 -6.11 0.85
CA LEU A 50 -0.99 -6.01 -0.18
C LEU A 50 -1.62 -5.33 -1.38
N ILE A 51 -1.06 -4.20 -1.76
CA ILE A 51 -1.58 -3.41 -2.88
C ILE A 51 -0.62 -3.56 -4.05
N LEU A 52 -1.15 -4.02 -5.16
CA LEU A 52 -0.39 -4.12 -6.39
C LEU A 52 -0.85 -2.99 -7.29
N TYR A 53 0.07 -2.15 -7.70
CA TYR A 53 -0.30 -0.95 -8.44
C TYR A 53 0.73 -0.61 -9.49
N GLU A 54 0.29 0.18 -10.45
CA GLU A 54 1.16 0.71 -11.49
C GLU A 54 1.65 2.07 -11.04
N GLU A 55 2.95 2.23 -11.01
CA GLU A 55 3.54 3.49 -10.58
C GLU A 55 3.48 4.51 -11.71
N ASN A 56 3.18 5.75 -11.32
CA ASN A 56 3.16 6.84 -12.26
C ASN A 56 4.59 7.36 -12.46
N MET A 57 5.12 7.15 -13.64
CA MET A 57 6.51 7.53 -13.92
C MET A 57 6.73 9.03 -13.77
N ASN A 58 5.70 9.82 -14.01
CA ASN A 58 5.84 11.27 -13.95
C ASN A 58 6.00 11.81 -12.54
N SER A 59 5.64 11.03 -11.55
CA SER A 59 5.74 11.49 -10.16
C SER A 59 7.08 11.16 -9.53
N SER A 60 7.95 10.48 -10.26
CA SER A 60 9.21 9.99 -9.69
C SER A 60 10.28 11.06 -9.63
N LYS A 61 9.96 12.25 -9.92
CA LYS A 61 10.94 13.34 -9.95
C LYS A 61 11.60 13.58 -8.60
N GLU A 62 10.98 13.11 -7.60
CA GLU A 62 11.65 13.16 -6.34
C GLU A 62 12.58 12.02 -6.21
N ASP A 63 12.86 11.68 -6.88
CA ASP A 63 13.83 10.84 -6.54
C ASP A 63 14.92 10.53 -6.54
N PRO A 64 14.81 10.78 -6.53
CA PRO A 64 15.76 10.42 -6.39
C PRO A 64 16.50 10.01 -5.77
N GLN A 65 16.38 10.15 -5.82
CA GLN A 65 17.13 9.94 -5.25
C GLN A 65 17.71 9.32 -4.99
N ILE A 66 17.61 9.40 -5.47
CA ILE A 66 18.26 8.95 -5.35
C ILE A 66 18.92 8.68 -5.12
N HIS A 67 19.01 8.99 -5.25
CA HIS A 67 19.88 8.90 -4.97
C HIS A 67 20.50 8.62 -4.50
N GLU A 68 20.56 8.74 -4.78
CA GLU A 68 21.36 8.56 -4.37
C GLU A 68 21.79 8.35 -4.05
#